data_fb7909716efee88fc3156898d592d3b8
#
_entry.id   fb7909716efee88fc3156898d592d3b8
#
_cell.length_a   1.000
_cell.length_b   1.000
_cell.length_c   1.000
_cell.angle_alpha   90.00
_cell.angle_beta   90.00
_cell.angle_gamma   90.00
#
_symmetry.space_group_name_H-M   'P 1'
#
loop_
_entity.id
_entity.type
_entity.pdbx_description
1 polymer ?
#
loop_
_entity_poly.entity_id
_entity_poly.type
_entity_poly.pdbx_seq_one_letter_code
_entity_poly.pdbx_strand_id
1 'polypeptide(L)'
;MNSIIVAIDGPAGSGKSTIAKIIAKKFNFTYIDTGAMYRMITLYLLENNIDFDDLKEIEKVLNTVNLDMQGDKFYLNNVDVTTKIREKRINENVSKVASIKIVRSNLVDLQRKVSNNKNVILDGRDVGTVIFPNAQVKIFLIASPEERARRRYNEFLEKKTEITYDEVLKSIKERDYIDSTRDESPFVKADDAIELDSTNLTIDDVVNFISKEIEKVK
;
A
#
# COMPACT_ATOMS: atom_id res chain seq x y z
N MET A 1 -26.91 7.58 -2.55
CA MET A 1 -26.24 6.28 -2.74
C MET A 1 -25.05 6.26 -1.78
N ASN A 2 -24.89 5.17 -1.04
CA ASN A 2 -23.72 5.04 -0.16
C ASN A 2 -22.45 4.86 -1.00
N SER A 3 -21.34 5.48 -0.59
CA SER A 3 -20.05 5.33 -1.26
C SER A 3 -19.55 3.90 -1.16
N ILE A 4 -19.05 3.33 -2.24
CA ILE A 4 -18.48 1.98 -2.26
C ILE A 4 -16.99 2.07 -1.93
N ILE A 5 -16.58 1.28 -0.95
CA ILE A 5 -15.19 1.14 -0.54
C ILE A 5 -14.72 -0.28 -0.88
N VAL A 6 -13.66 -0.36 -1.66
CA VAL A 6 -12.99 -1.61 -2.02
C VAL A 6 -11.61 -1.64 -1.36
N ALA A 7 -11.38 -2.61 -0.49
CA ALA A 7 -10.11 -2.85 0.18
C ALA A 7 -9.37 -4.00 -0.51
N ILE A 8 -8.12 -3.75 -0.93
CA ILE A 8 -7.23 -4.80 -1.44
C ILE A 8 -6.00 -4.86 -0.55
N ASP A 9 -5.99 -5.82 0.38
CA ASP A 9 -4.84 -6.10 1.23
C ASP A 9 -4.01 -7.26 0.68
N GLY A 10 -2.73 -7.27 1.02
CA GLY A 10 -1.84 -8.34 0.57
C GLY A 10 -0.36 -7.99 0.75
N PRO A 11 0.56 -8.96 0.66
CA PRO A 11 1.98 -8.76 0.91
C PRO A 11 2.66 -7.92 -0.19
N ALA A 12 3.92 -7.55 0.03
CA ALA A 12 4.70 -6.81 -0.96
C ALA A 12 4.86 -7.62 -2.26
N GLY A 13 4.69 -6.98 -3.42
CA GLY A 13 4.86 -7.65 -4.73
C GLY A 13 3.69 -8.54 -5.19
N SER A 14 2.54 -8.60 -4.47
CA SER A 14 1.39 -9.41 -4.89
C SER A 14 0.58 -8.82 -6.06
N GLY A 15 0.94 -7.63 -6.57
CA GLY A 15 0.26 -7.02 -7.73
C GLY A 15 -0.92 -6.10 -7.37
N LYS A 16 -1.21 -5.86 -6.08
CA LYS A 16 -2.34 -5.05 -5.62
C LYS A 16 -2.50 -3.72 -6.32
N SER A 17 -1.42 -2.93 -6.36
CA SER A 17 -1.47 -1.57 -6.90
C SER A 17 -1.80 -1.56 -8.40
N THR A 18 -1.28 -2.52 -9.16
CA THR A 18 -1.60 -2.70 -10.59
C THR A 18 -3.09 -3.03 -10.77
N ILE A 19 -3.58 -4.01 -10.01
CA ILE A 19 -4.97 -4.44 -10.03
C ILE A 19 -5.91 -3.30 -9.60
N ALA A 20 -5.59 -2.63 -8.47
CA ALA A 20 -6.40 -1.53 -7.95
C ALA A 20 -6.53 -0.37 -8.96
N LYS A 21 -5.46 -0.01 -9.66
CA LYS A 21 -5.48 1.03 -10.70
C LYS A 21 -6.37 0.65 -11.89
N ILE A 22 -6.27 -0.59 -12.37
CA ILE A 22 -7.10 -1.07 -13.50
C ILE A 22 -8.57 -1.01 -13.10
N ILE A 23 -8.91 -1.50 -11.91
CA ILE A 23 -10.29 -1.52 -11.40
C ILE A 23 -10.79 -0.09 -11.15
N ALA A 24 -9.97 0.78 -10.56
CA ALA A 24 -10.31 2.18 -10.35
C ALA A 24 -10.72 2.86 -11.66
N LYS A 25 -9.94 2.65 -12.71
CA LYS A 25 -10.26 3.17 -14.05
C LYS A 25 -11.54 2.56 -14.62
N LYS A 26 -11.71 1.23 -14.49
CA LYS A 26 -12.88 0.50 -15.02
C LYS A 26 -14.18 0.96 -14.39
N PHE A 27 -14.20 1.21 -13.07
CA PHE A 27 -15.40 1.58 -12.31
C PHE A 27 -15.54 3.08 -12.05
N ASN A 28 -14.58 3.89 -12.51
CA ASN A 28 -14.47 5.33 -12.21
C ASN A 28 -14.43 5.58 -10.70
N PHE A 29 -13.59 4.81 -9.98
CA PHE A 29 -13.33 4.96 -8.56
C PHE A 29 -12.06 5.78 -8.34
N THR A 30 -11.97 6.46 -7.20
CA THR A 30 -10.71 7.08 -6.77
C THR A 30 -9.77 6.00 -6.23
N TYR A 31 -8.57 5.90 -6.80
CA TYR A 31 -7.52 5.01 -6.31
C TYR A 31 -6.69 5.71 -5.23
N ILE A 32 -6.39 4.99 -4.15
CA ILE A 32 -5.56 5.45 -3.03
C ILE A 32 -4.49 4.41 -2.73
N ASP A 33 -3.21 4.75 -3.00
CA ASP A 33 -2.03 3.97 -2.60
C ASP A 33 -1.68 4.31 -1.14
N THR A 34 -2.18 3.51 -0.19
CA THR A 34 -1.88 3.76 1.24
C THR A 34 -0.40 3.62 1.52
N GLY A 35 0.29 2.67 0.85
CA GLY A 35 1.73 2.46 0.97
C GLY A 35 2.55 3.67 0.49
N ALA A 36 2.09 4.41 -0.51
CA ALA A 36 2.77 5.62 -0.96
C ALA A 36 2.76 6.71 0.12
N MET A 37 1.68 6.82 0.92
CA MET A 37 1.61 7.79 2.02
C MET A 37 2.68 7.51 3.09
N TYR A 38 2.86 6.25 3.51
CA TYR A 38 3.94 5.86 4.41
C TYR A 38 5.32 6.13 3.80
N ARG A 39 5.49 5.91 2.50
CA ARG A 39 6.73 6.18 1.79
C ARG A 39 7.05 7.68 1.72
N MET A 40 6.05 8.54 1.57
CA MET A 40 6.23 10.00 1.62
C MET A 40 6.70 10.45 3.00
N ILE A 41 6.11 9.94 4.08
CA ILE A 41 6.61 10.21 5.44
C ILE A 41 8.02 9.69 5.62
N THR A 42 8.31 8.44 5.18
CA THR A 42 9.66 7.87 5.25
C THR A 42 10.69 8.75 4.52
N LEU A 43 10.35 9.24 3.32
CA LEU A 43 11.20 10.15 2.56
C LEU A 43 11.49 11.42 3.35
N TYR A 44 10.45 12.04 3.91
CA TYR A 44 10.61 13.27 4.70
C TYR A 44 11.53 13.06 5.90
N LEU A 45 11.32 12.00 6.67
CA LEU A 45 12.13 11.71 7.86
C LEU A 45 13.61 11.48 7.48
N LEU A 46 13.87 10.73 6.41
CA LEU A 46 15.23 10.46 5.95
C LEU A 46 15.92 11.70 5.36
N GLU A 47 15.23 12.54 4.58
CA GLU A 47 15.80 13.75 3.98
C GLU A 47 16.11 14.83 5.04
N ASN A 48 15.40 14.79 6.19
CA ASN A 48 15.65 15.73 7.30
C ASN A 48 16.44 15.11 8.46
N ASN A 49 17.00 13.90 8.29
CA ASN A 49 17.78 13.17 9.30
C ASN A 49 17.04 13.03 10.65
N ILE A 50 15.72 12.80 10.62
CA ILE A 50 14.92 12.61 11.82
C ILE A 50 15.01 11.14 12.23
N ASP A 51 15.39 10.91 13.48
CA ASP A 51 15.43 9.57 14.06
C ASP A 51 14.02 9.00 14.17
N PHE A 52 13.84 7.74 13.82
CA PHE A 52 12.54 7.06 13.88
C PHE A 52 12.07 6.80 15.33
N ASP A 53 12.97 6.92 16.29
CA ASP A 53 12.66 6.84 17.73
C ASP A 53 12.34 8.21 18.36
N ASP A 54 12.57 9.32 17.64
CA ASP A 54 12.16 10.66 18.09
C ASP A 54 10.67 10.93 17.78
N LEU A 55 9.82 10.33 18.59
CA LEU A 55 8.36 10.44 18.43
C LEU A 55 7.85 11.88 18.53
N LYS A 56 8.54 12.77 19.27
CA LYS A 56 8.13 14.17 19.40
C LYS A 56 8.38 14.95 18.12
N GLU A 57 9.52 14.71 17.47
CA GLU A 57 9.83 15.37 16.21
C GLU A 57 8.95 14.80 15.08
N ILE A 58 8.71 13.49 15.07
CA ILE A 58 7.76 12.85 14.14
C ILE A 58 6.36 13.46 14.27
N GLU A 59 5.87 13.69 15.50
CA GLU A 59 4.56 14.32 15.72
C GLU A 59 4.48 15.73 15.12
N LYS A 60 5.52 16.55 15.27
CA LYS A 60 5.58 17.87 14.64
C LYS A 60 5.53 17.78 13.11
N VAL A 61 6.29 16.82 12.53
CA VAL A 61 6.26 16.56 11.08
C VAL A 61 4.87 16.23 10.62
N LEU A 62 4.19 15.28 11.28
CA LEU A 62 2.85 14.83 10.90
C LEU A 62 1.80 15.97 10.94
N ASN A 63 2.00 16.97 11.80
CA ASN A 63 1.12 18.12 11.90
C ASN A 63 1.39 19.20 10.83
N THR A 64 2.54 19.19 10.17
CA THR A 64 2.97 20.24 9.23
C THR A 64 3.12 19.76 7.79
N VAL A 65 3.39 18.47 7.59
CA VAL A 65 3.63 17.89 6.28
C VAL A 65 2.33 17.79 5.49
N ASN A 66 2.35 18.20 4.23
CA ASN A 66 1.24 18.04 3.31
C ASN A 66 1.52 16.89 2.35
N LEU A 67 0.62 15.89 2.34
CA LEU A 67 0.64 14.75 1.42
C LEU A 67 -0.51 14.91 0.42
N ASP A 68 -0.20 14.87 -0.87
CA ASP A 68 -1.20 14.92 -1.93
C ASP A 68 -0.96 13.83 -2.98
N MET A 69 -2.05 13.33 -3.56
CA MET A 69 -2.04 12.29 -4.59
C MET A 69 -2.94 12.72 -5.74
N GLN A 70 -2.36 12.82 -6.94
CA GLN A 70 -3.06 13.22 -8.16
C GLN A 70 -2.85 12.15 -9.24
N GLY A 71 -3.77 11.20 -9.32
CA GLY A 71 -3.64 10.03 -10.18
C GLY A 71 -2.44 9.19 -9.77
N ASP A 72 -1.44 9.09 -10.65
CA ASP A 72 -0.20 8.34 -10.42
C ASP A 72 0.94 9.17 -9.83
N LYS A 73 0.70 10.45 -9.54
CA LYS A 73 1.69 11.36 -8.99
C LYS A 73 1.50 11.57 -7.49
N PHE A 74 2.61 11.67 -6.78
CA PHE A 74 2.68 11.84 -5.34
C PHE A 74 3.45 13.11 -5.01
N TYR A 75 2.83 13.98 -4.20
CA TYR A 75 3.40 15.26 -3.82
C TYR A 75 3.58 15.34 -2.31
N LEU A 76 4.78 15.75 -1.92
CA LEU A 76 5.16 16.02 -0.54
C LEU A 76 5.47 17.52 -0.43
N ASN A 77 4.68 18.27 0.34
CA ASN A 77 4.79 19.72 0.44
C ASN A 77 4.80 20.41 -0.96
N ASN A 78 3.91 19.97 -1.84
CA ASN A 78 3.77 20.43 -3.24
C ASN A 78 4.95 20.07 -4.17
N VAL A 79 5.91 19.28 -3.74
CA VAL A 79 7.02 18.79 -4.57
C VAL A 79 6.68 17.40 -5.08
N ASP A 80 6.81 17.16 -6.39
CA ASP A 80 6.64 15.83 -6.99
C ASP A 80 7.74 14.88 -6.49
N VAL A 81 7.35 13.85 -5.75
CA VAL A 81 8.23 12.84 -5.17
C VAL A 81 7.98 11.43 -5.71
N THR A 82 7.23 11.34 -6.80
CA THR A 82 6.75 10.06 -7.38
C THR A 82 7.86 9.03 -7.59
N THR A 83 9.01 9.44 -8.06
CA THR A 83 10.18 8.58 -8.25
C THR A 83 10.95 8.34 -6.95
N LYS A 84 11.15 9.39 -6.15
CA LYS A 84 11.92 9.35 -4.91
C LYS A 84 11.34 8.36 -3.89
N ILE A 85 10.01 8.30 -3.75
CA ILE A 85 9.36 7.37 -2.81
C ILE A 85 9.51 5.88 -3.20
N ARG A 86 10.10 5.58 -4.36
CA ARG A 86 10.38 4.22 -4.84
C ARG A 86 11.87 3.84 -4.75
N GLU A 87 12.73 4.73 -4.27
CA GLU A 87 14.15 4.49 -4.06
C GLU A 87 14.41 3.34 -3.09
N LYS A 88 15.59 2.71 -3.21
CA LYS A 88 15.99 1.57 -2.37
C LYS A 88 15.93 1.93 -0.88
N ARG A 89 16.51 3.08 -0.49
CA ARG A 89 16.51 3.57 0.91
C ARG A 89 15.10 3.70 1.51
N ILE A 90 14.11 4.08 0.69
CA ILE A 90 12.71 4.17 1.13
C ILE A 90 12.11 2.78 1.31
N ASN A 91 12.38 1.86 0.36
CA ASN A 91 11.90 0.48 0.45
C ASN A 91 12.41 -0.24 1.70
N GLU A 92 13.65 0.02 2.11
CA GLU A 92 14.30 -0.59 3.27
C GLU A 92 13.76 -0.05 4.61
N ASN A 93 13.27 1.19 4.64
CA ASN A 93 12.86 1.85 5.88
C ASN A 93 11.35 1.97 6.07
N VAL A 94 10.55 1.86 5.01
CA VAL A 94 9.10 2.13 5.08
C VAL A 94 8.35 1.23 6.06
N SER A 95 8.74 -0.04 6.23
CA SER A 95 8.07 -0.94 7.20
C SER A 95 8.36 -0.52 8.65
N LYS A 96 9.57 -0.02 8.95
CA LYS A 96 9.89 0.57 10.25
C LYS A 96 9.02 1.78 10.53
N VAL A 97 8.95 2.73 9.60
CA VAL A 97 8.11 3.94 9.76
C VAL A 97 6.63 3.55 9.87
N ALA A 98 6.18 2.55 9.10
CA ALA A 98 4.82 2.05 9.17
C ALA A 98 4.49 1.27 10.47
N SER A 99 5.45 0.89 11.30
CA SER A 99 5.21 0.31 12.63
C SER A 99 5.06 1.37 13.72
N ILE A 100 5.41 2.64 13.46
CA ILE A 100 5.32 3.73 14.44
C ILE A 100 3.84 4.10 14.64
N LYS A 101 3.34 3.93 15.84
CA LYS A 101 1.91 4.11 16.19
C LYS A 101 1.36 5.47 15.78
N ILE A 102 2.07 6.57 16.09
CA ILE A 102 1.62 7.93 15.80
C ILE A 102 1.54 8.19 14.29
N VAL A 103 2.48 7.64 13.50
CA VAL A 103 2.44 7.72 12.03
C VAL A 103 1.21 6.99 11.51
N ARG A 104 0.92 5.79 12.03
CA ARG A 104 -0.25 5.03 11.61
C ARG A 104 -1.55 5.75 11.90
N SER A 105 -1.74 6.19 13.15
CA SER A 105 -2.97 6.89 13.55
C SER A 105 -3.24 8.09 12.64
N ASN A 106 -2.23 8.93 12.41
CA ASN A 106 -2.35 10.11 11.56
C ASN A 106 -2.70 9.73 10.11
N LEU A 107 -2.01 8.74 9.53
CA LEU A 107 -2.25 8.34 8.14
C LEU A 107 -3.58 7.61 7.95
N VAL A 108 -4.05 6.81 8.92
CA VAL A 108 -5.39 6.20 8.89
C VAL A 108 -6.48 7.27 8.84
N ASP A 109 -6.37 8.31 9.67
CA ASP A 109 -7.32 9.42 9.69
C ASP A 109 -7.30 10.20 8.36
N LEU A 110 -6.11 10.44 7.81
CA LEU A 110 -5.97 11.08 6.50
C LEU A 110 -6.58 10.23 5.37
N GLN A 111 -6.34 8.92 5.37
CA GLN A 111 -6.89 7.98 4.39
C GLN A 111 -8.42 7.95 4.43
N ARG A 112 -9.01 7.95 5.63
CA ARG A 112 -10.46 8.06 5.81
C ARG A 112 -10.99 9.39 5.29
N LYS A 113 -10.31 10.49 5.62
CA LYS A 113 -10.70 11.84 5.19
C LYS A 113 -10.70 11.99 3.66
N VAL A 114 -9.66 11.52 2.96
CA VAL A 114 -9.57 11.64 1.49
C VAL A 114 -10.55 10.71 0.77
N SER A 115 -11.02 9.67 1.43
CA SER A 115 -12.01 8.71 0.93
C SER A 115 -13.47 9.17 1.11
N ASN A 116 -13.70 10.19 1.92
CA ASN A 116 -15.05 10.59 2.30
C ASN A 116 -15.89 11.00 1.09
N ASN A 117 -17.13 10.49 1.04
CA ASN A 117 -18.13 10.75 -0.02
C ASN A 117 -17.65 10.37 -1.44
N LYS A 118 -16.76 9.40 -1.58
CA LYS A 118 -16.25 8.92 -2.86
C LYS A 118 -16.35 7.40 -2.94
N ASN A 119 -16.57 6.89 -4.14
CA ASN A 119 -16.28 5.50 -4.44
C ASN A 119 -14.75 5.36 -4.53
N VAL A 120 -14.17 4.51 -3.69
CA VAL A 120 -12.72 4.39 -3.58
C VAL A 120 -12.27 2.93 -3.66
N ILE A 121 -11.08 2.75 -4.18
CA ILE A 121 -10.34 1.50 -4.06
C ILE A 121 -8.99 1.80 -3.43
N LEU A 122 -8.68 1.11 -2.34
CA LEU A 122 -7.43 1.28 -1.61
C LEU A 122 -6.64 -0.01 -1.65
N ASP A 123 -5.33 0.09 -1.83
CA ASP A 123 -4.43 -1.04 -1.61
C ASP A 123 -3.51 -0.80 -0.41
N GLY A 124 -3.31 -1.85 0.39
CA GLY A 124 -2.56 -1.75 1.63
C GLY A 124 -2.19 -3.08 2.26
N ARG A 125 -2.18 -3.08 3.62
CA ARG A 125 -1.91 -4.23 4.48
C ARG A 125 -3.02 -4.44 5.50
N ASP A 126 -3.74 -3.39 5.82
CA ASP A 126 -4.72 -3.32 6.90
C ASP A 126 -5.92 -2.45 6.52
N VAL A 127 -6.18 -2.32 5.22
CA VAL A 127 -7.31 -1.54 4.73
C VAL A 127 -8.62 -2.15 5.23
N GLY A 128 -8.80 -3.45 5.05
CA GLY A 128 -10.02 -4.18 5.43
C GLY A 128 -10.12 -4.52 6.92
N THR A 129 -9.05 -4.39 7.70
CA THR A 129 -9.05 -4.67 9.15
C THR A 129 -9.10 -3.41 10.00
N VAL A 130 -8.39 -2.34 9.59
CA VAL A 130 -8.20 -1.13 10.42
C VAL A 130 -8.76 0.13 9.75
N ILE A 131 -8.42 0.38 8.49
CA ILE A 131 -8.80 1.65 7.84
C ILE A 131 -10.30 1.67 7.57
N PHE A 132 -10.81 0.63 6.89
CA PHE A 132 -12.22 0.45 6.55
C PHE A 132 -12.72 -0.96 6.89
N PRO A 133 -12.90 -1.26 8.19
CA PRO A 133 -13.38 -2.58 8.62
C PRO A 133 -14.79 -2.92 8.10
N ASN A 134 -15.54 -1.93 7.62
CA ASN A 134 -16.86 -2.09 7.03
C ASN A 134 -16.84 -1.86 5.50
N ALA A 135 -15.70 -2.03 4.83
CA ALA A 135 -15.62 -1.96 3.37
C ALA A 135 -16.55 -3.01 2.72
N GLN A 136 -17.28 -2.62 1.67
CA GLN A 136 -18.24 -3.49 1.00
C GLN A 136 -17.59 -4.63 0.24
N VAL A 137 -16.36 -4.43 -0.24
CA VAL A 137 -15.57 -5.48 -0.88
C VAL A 137 -14.19 -5.51 -0.23
N LYS A 138 -13.80 -6.67 0.31
CA LYS A 138 -12.49 -6.90 0.89
C LYS A 138 -11.81 -8.07 0.20
N ILE A 139 -10.67 -7.81 -0.39
CA ILE A 139 -9.84 -8.80 -1.08
C ILE A 139 -8.50 -8.93 -0.34
N PHE A 140 -8.15 -10.14 0.01
CA PHE A 140 -6.83 -10.49 0.52
C PHE A 140 -6.04 -11.16 -0.60
N LEU A 141 -5.27 -10.35 -1.35
CA LEU A 141 -4.55 -10.79 -2.54
C LEU A 141 -3.17 -11.33 -2.18
N ILE A 142 -2.98 -12.64 -2.29
CA ILE A 142 -1.72 -13.31 -2.02
C ILE A 142 -1.04 -13.83 -3.29
N ALA A 143 0.23 -14.13 -3.19
CA ALA A 143 1.03 -14.94 -4.11
C ALA A 143 2.23 -15.48 -3.34
N SER A 144 2.82 -16.59 -3.79
CA SER A 144 4.01 -17.17 -3.17
C SER A 144 5.17 -16.15 -3.09
N PRO A 145 6.01 -16.20 -2.05
CA PRO A 145 7.16 -15.29 -1.94
C PRO A 145 8.07 -15.34 -3.17
N GLU A 146 8.24 -16.53 -3.74
CA GLU A 146 9.07 -16.77 -4.93
C GLU A 146 8.48 -16.09 -6.17
N GLU A 147 7.17 -16.17 -6.37
CA GLU A 147 6.48 -15.52 -7.49
C GLU A 147 6.53 -13.98 -7.33
N ARG A 148 6.33 -13.47 -6.11
CA ARG A 148 6.43 -12.03 -5.83
C ARG A 148 7.85 -11.50 -6.04
N ALA A 149 8.86 -12.29 -5.66
CA ALA A 149 10.26 -11.98 -5.91
C ALA A 149 10.57 -11.97 -7.41
N ARG A 150 10.03 -12.94 -8.18
CA ARG A 150 10.20 -13.00 -9.63
C ARG A 150 9.59 -11.77 -10.31
N ARG A 151 8.34 -11.40 -9.96
CA ARG A 151 7.69 -10.19 -10.49
C ARG A 151 8.52 -8.93 -10.19
N ARG A 152 8.97 -8.79 -8.96
CA ARG A 152 9.76 -7.63 -8.52
C ARG A 152 11.15 -7.58 -9.15
N TYR A 153 11.79 -8.72 -9.31
CA TYR A 153 13.09 -8.83 -9.97
C TYR A 153 13.01 -8.42 -11.43
N ASN A 154 11.96 -8.83 -12.16
CA ASN A 154 11.73 -8.40 -13.53
C ASN A 154 11.54 -6.88 -13.65
N GLU A 155 10.80 -6.25 -12.72
CA GLU A 155 10.68 -4.78 -12.67
C GLU A 155 12.03 -4.08 -12.48
N PHE A 156 12.95 -4.66 -11.69
CA PHE A 156 14.30 -4.12 -11.51
C PHE A 156 15.16 -4.30 -12.77
N LEU A 157 15.05 -5.43 -13.45
CA LEU A 157 15.75 -5.67 -14.73
C LEU A 157 15.32 -4.66 -15.80
N GLU A 158 14.02 -4.40 -15.94
CA GLU A 158 13.49 -3.40 -16.87
C GLU A 158 14.05 -1.99 -16.58
N LYS A 159 14.26 -1.66 -15.30
CA LYS A 159 14.83 -0.39 -14.84
C LYS A 159 16.36 -0.38 -14.87
N LYS A 160 17.01 -1.44 -15.33
CA LYS A 160 18.48 -1.62 -15.36
C LYS A 160 19.11 -1.42 -13.96
N THR A 161 18.40 -1.85 -12.91
CA THR A 161 18.90 -1.79 -11.53
C THR A 161 19.71 -3.06 -11.24
N GLU A 162 20.95 -2.90 -10.79
CA GLU A 162 21.78 -4.02 -10.38
C GLU A 162 21.28 -4.58 -9.04
N ILE A 163 20.69 -5.77 -9.08
CA ILE A 163 20.20 -6.50 -7.90
C ILE A 163 20.08 -7.97 -8.28
N THR A 164 20.26 -8.87 -7.34
CA THR A 164 20.06 -10.30 -7.54
C THR A 164 18.65 -10.74 -7.14
N TYR A 165 18.19 -11.86 -7.70
CA TYR A 165 16.91 -12.46 -7.31
C TYR A 165 16.87 -12.79 -5.81
N ASP A 166 17.99 -13.33 -5.27
CA ASP A 166 18.07 -13.72 -3.85
C ASP A 166 17.96 -12.52 -2.91
N GLU A 167 18.56 -11.38 -3.27
CA GLU A 167 18.41 -10.13 -2.51
C GLU A 167 16.95 -9.65 -2.52
N VAL A 168 16.26 -9.74 -3.67
CA VAL A 168 14.85 -9.38 -3.77
C VAL A 168 13.99 -10.30 -2.92
N LEU A 169 14.20 -11.63 -3.01
CA LEU A 169 13.46 -12.62 -2.23
C LEU A 169 13.67 -12.41 -0.72
N LYS A 170 14.91 -12.19 -0.31
CA LYS A 170 15.24 -11.90 1.09
C LYS A 170 14.51 -10.63 1.59
N SER A 171 14.59 -9.56 0.81
CA SER A 171 13.91 -8.29 1.16
C SER A 171 12.37 -8.44 1.27
N ILE A 172 11.76 -9.26 0.41
CA ILE A 172 10.33 -9.55 0.47
C ILE A 172 9.99 -10.32 1.76
N LYS A 173 10.74 -11.37 2.10
CA LYS A 173 10.51 -12.17 3.30
C LYS A 173 10.71 -11.35 4.59
N GLU A 174 11.75 -10.53 4.65
CA GLU A 174 12.00 -9.62 5.78
C GLU A 174 10.85 -8.62 5.96
N ARG A 175 10.37 -8.05 4.87
CA ARG A 175 9.27 -7.10 4.90
C ARG A 175 7.95 -7.75 5.34
N ASP A 176 7.63 -8.93 4.82
CA ASP A 176 6.44 -9.66 5.21
C ASP A 176 6.48 -10.03 6.70
N TYR A 177 7.66 -10.39 7.21
CA TYR A 177 7.86 -10.65 8.63
C TYR A 177 7.59 -9.40 9.47
N ILE A 178 8.19 -8.24 9.14
CA ILE A 178 7.95 -6.98 9.86
C ILE A 178 6.47 -6.60 9.79
N ASP A 179 5.84 -6.63 8.61
CA ASP A 179 4.45 -6.24 8.43
C ASP A 179 3.50 -7.16 9.24
N SER A 180 3.80 -8.47 9.38
CA SER A 180 2.96 -9.44 10.08
C SER A 180 3.18 -9.49 11.60
N THR A 181 4.37 -9.09 12.10
CA THR A 181 4.74 -9.20 13.51
C THR A 181 4.73 -7.87 14.27
N ARG A 182 4.44 -6.76 13.59
CA ARG A 182 4.34 -5.46 14.26
C ARG A 182 3.15 -5.42 15.23
N ASP A 183 3.32 -4.73 16.35
CA ASP A 183 2.29 -4.61 17.39
C ASP A 183 1.06 -3.82 16.91
N GLU A 184 1.29 -2.74 16.13
CA GLU A 184 0.23 -1.88 15.65
C GLU A 184 -0.26 -2.32 14.27
N SER A 185 -1.53 -2.72 14.18
CA SER A 185 -2.20 -3.13 12.93
C SER A 185 -1.40 -4.18 12.15
N PRO A 186 -1.15 -5.38 12.71
CA PRO A 186 -0.41 -6.42 12.00
C PRO A 186 -1.09 -6.78 10.68
N PHE A 187 -0.29 -7.19 9.71
CA PHE A 187 -0.80 -7.66 8.43
C PHE A 187 -1.48 -9.02 8.61
N VAL A 188 -2.81 -9.00 8.71
CA VAL A 188 -3.67 -10.17 8.85
C VAL A 188 -4.85 -10.04 7.90
N LYS A 189 -5.40 -11.19 7.48
CA LYS A 189 -6.62 -11.23 6.68
C LYS A 189 -7.82 -10.85 7.56
N ALA A 190 -8.68 -9.94 7.09
CA ALA A 190 -9.96 -9.70 7.74
C ALA A 190 -10.87 -10.95 7.62
N ASP A 191 -11.68 -11.24 8.64
CA ASP A 191 -12.49 -12.47 8.68
C ASP A 191 -13.45 -12.59 7.50
N ASP A 192 -13.96 -11.46 7.03
CA ASP A 192 -14.87 -11.34 5.90
C ASP A 192 -14.17 -11.03 4.56
N ALA A 193 -12.83 -11.05 4.51
CA ALA A 193 -12.11 -10.84 3.27
C ALA A 193 -12.04 -12.12 2.43
N ILE A 194 -12.29 -11.95 1.13
CA ILE A 194 -12.10 -13.00 0.15
C ILE A 194 -10.61 -13.16 -0.13
N GLU A 195 -10.07 -14.32 0.17
CA GLU A 195 -8.69 -14.65 -0.17
C GLU A 195 -8.57 -15.04 -1.64
N LEU A 196 -7.63 -14.42 -2.34
CA LEU A 196 -7.35 -14.70 -3.74
C LEU A 196 -5.87 -14.94 -3.94
N ASP A 197 -5.51 -16.18 -4.22
CA ASP A 197 -4.13 -16.54 -4.59
C ASP A 197 -3.89 -16.28 -6.08
N SER A 198 -3.06 -15.29 -6.35
CA SER A 198 -2.69 -14.87 -7.70
C SER A 198 -1.40 -15.50 -8.23
N THR A 199 -0.86 -16.54 -7.56
CA THR A 199 0.41 -17.16 -7.96
C THR A 199 0.40 -17.60 -9.42
N ASN A 200 -0.69 -18.23 -9.86
CA ASN A 200 -0.85 -18.77 -11.21
C ASN A 200 -1.92 -18.04 -12.04
N LEU A 201 -2.37 -16.85 -11.60
CA LEU A 201 -3.39 -16.08 -12.30
C LEU A 201 -2.78 -14.95 -13.12
N THR A 202 -3.42 -14.65 -14.24
CA THR A 202 -3.13 -13.45 -15.01
C THR A 202 -3.73 -12.20 -14.34
N ILE A 203 -3.25 -11.03 -14.72
CA ILE A 203 -3.82 -9.76 -14.27
C ILE A 203 -5.31 -9.70 -14.60
N ASP A 204 -5.69 -10.13 -15.80
CA ASP A 204 -7.10 -10.10 -16.27
C ASP A 204 -7.99 -11.03 -15.45
N ASP A 205 -7.50 -12.22 -15.04
CA ASP A 205 -8.25 -13.13 -14.19
C ASP A 205 -8.57 -12.48 -12.84
N VAL A 206 -7.57 -11.86 -12.21
CA VAL A 206 -7.72 -11.17 -10.93
C VAL A 206 -8.67 -9.96 -11.05
N VAL A 207 -8.49 -9.15 -12.10
CA VAL A 207 -9.36 -7.98 -12.36
C VAL A 207 -10.79 -8.43 -12.59
N ASN A 208 -11.03 -9.49 -13.36
CA ASN A 208 -12.37 -10.00 -13.64
C ASN A 208 -13.02 -10.56 -12.38
N PHE A 209 -12.27 -11.27 -11.54
CA PHE A 209 -12.77 -11.77 -10.26
C PHE A 209 -13.24 -10.62 -9.36
N ILE A 210 -12.37 -9.64 -9.10
CA ILE A 210 -12.69 -8.51 -8.21
C ILE A 210 -13.81 -7.65 -8.81
N SER A 211 -13.85 -7.47 -10.13
CA SER A 211 -14.93 -6.75 -10.80
C SER A 211 -16.30 -7.36 -10.50
N LYS A 212 -16.41 -8.69 -10.55
CA LYS A 212 -17.67 -9.40 -10.21
C LYS A 212 -18.08 -9.17 -8.77
N GLU A 213 -17.13 -9.12 -7.82
CA GLU A 213 -17.46 -8.83 -6.42
C GLU A 213 -17.95 -7.38 -6.23
N ILE A 214 -17.38 -6.42 -6.96
CA ILE A 214 -17.83 -5.01 -6.94
C ILE A 214 -19.24 -4.89 -7.53
N GLU A 215 -19.55 -5.62 -8.61
CA GLU A 215 -20.87 -5.60 -9.25
C GLU A 215 -22.00 -6.12 -8.34
N LYS A 216 -21.70 -7.00 -7.38
CA LYS A 216 -22.69 -7.50 -6.40
C LYS A 216 -23.15 -6.46 -5.39
N VAL A 217 -22.34 -5.43 -5.15
CA VAL A 217 -22.59 -4.39 -4.12
C VAL A 217 -22.94 -3.01 -4.72
N LYS A 218 -23.02 -2.93 -6.05
CA LYS A 218 -23.30 -1.70 -6.79
C LYS A 218 -24.79 -1.57 -7.08
#